data_d8e2fcb24c6c244f645fe33c6a6b4073
#
_entry.id   d8e2fcb24c6c244f645fe33c6a6b4073
#
_cell.length_a   1.000
_cell.length_b   1.000
_cell.length_c   1.000
_cell.angle_alpha   90.00
_cell.angle_beta   90.00
_cell.angle_gamma   90.00
#
_symmetry.space_group_name_H-M   'P 1'
#
loop_
_entity.id
_entity.type
_entity.pdbx_description
1 polymer ?
#
loop_
_entity_poly.entity_id
_entity_poly.type
_entity_poly.pdbx_seq_one_letter_code
_entity_poly.pdbx_strand_id
1 'polypeptide(L)'
;MTPLDVSDGITKYLMNELRKLNENSDVTERPIRVWSGFLPRVDKNEDKRKLCPAVVVHPYSVSDADSSTVGITVLVTTYDEALTEGHVGLYHLLEVVRERLLSDNPVALKYEIKENTINTTIPDDQPYPQWVGYLEFEVYIPVIRRNLNKIFTDNKVIE
;
A
#
# COMPACT_ATOMS: atom_id res chain seq x y z
N MET A 1 3.47 -15.93 -7.77
CA MET A 1 3.19 -14.55 -7.30
C MET A 1 3.74 -14.40 -5.88
N THR A 2 4.72 -13.54 -5.70
CA THR A 2 5.32 -13.26 -4.40
C THR A 2 4.66 -12.07 -3.73
N PRO A 3 4.82 -11.87 -2.41
CA PRO A 3 4.36 -10.66 -1.74
C PRO A 3 4.89 -9.37 -2.37
N LEU A 4 6.15 -9.38 -2.83
CA LEU A 4 6.74 -8.22 -3.50
C LEU A 4 6.10 -7.97 -4.87
N ASP A 5 5.71 -9.02 -5.60
CA ASP A 5 5.01 -8.86 -6.87
C ASP A 5 3.68 -8.13 -6.68
N VAL A 6 2.94 -8.49 -5.64
CA VAL A 6 1.67 -7.84 -5.29
C VAL A 6 1.90 -6.38 -4.93
N SER A 7 2.86 -6.13 -4.05
CA SER A 7 3.23 -4.79 -3.62
C SER A 7 3.66 -3.91 -4.80
N ASP A 8 4.51 -4.43 -5.68
CA ASP A 8 4.99 -3.71 -6.87
C ASP A 8 3.85 -3.43 -7.86
N GLY A 9 2.95 -4.37 -8.04
CA GLY A 9 1.78 -4.19 -8.91
C GLY A 9 0.83 -3.10 -8.42
N ILE A 10 0.56 -3.08 -7.12
CA ILE A 10 -0.27 -2.05 -6.50
C ILE A 10 0.45 -0.69 -6.55
N THR A 11 1.76 -0.67 -6.35
CA THR A 11 2.57 0.54 -6.48
C THR A 11 2.45 1.16 -7.87
N LYS A 12 2.58 0.35 -8.91
CA LYS A 12 2.44 0.82 -10.30
C LYS A 12 1.04 1.37 -10.57
N TYR A 13 0.03 0.69 -10.09
CA TYR A 13 -1.36 1.14 -10.22
C TYR A 13 -1.57 2.50 -9.57
N LEU A 14 -1.16 2.65 -8.32
CA LEU A 14 -1.30 3.92 -7.60
C LEU A 14 -0.45 5.03 -8.22
N MET A 15 0.75 4.70 -8.69
CA MET A 15 1.61 5.64 -9.40
C MET A 15 0.89 6.24 -10.63
N ASN A 16 0.23 5.41 -11.43
CA ASN A 16 -0.54 5.87 -12.58
C ASN A 16 -1.75 6.71 -12.18
N GLU A 17 -2.52 6.27 -11.19
CA GLU A 17 -3.72 6.98 -10.75
C GLU A 17 -3.39 8.35 -10.11
N LEU A 18 -2.36 8.42 -9.29
CA LEU A 18 -1.94 9.65 -8.65
C LEU A 18 -1.23 10.61 -9.62
N ARG A 19 -0.59 10.06 -10.68
CA ARG A 19 -0.06 10.91 -11.77
C ARG A 19 -1.16 11.65 -12.49
N LYS A 20 -2.29 11.00 -12.77
CA LYS A 20 -3.47 11.64 -13.36
C LYS A 20 -3.97 12.79 -12.48
N LEU A 21 -3.96 12.60 -11.17
CA LEU A 21 -4.34 13.62 -10.20
C LEU A 21 -3.37 14.82 -10.25
N ASN A 22 -2.06 14.55 -10.32
CA ASN A 22 -1.03 15.57 -10.42
C ASN A 22 -1.17 16.42 -11.70
N GLU A 23 -1.47 15.77 -12.82
CA GLU A 23 -1.65 16.45 -14.12
C GLU A 23 -2.88 17.36 -14.15
N ASN A 24 -3.93 16.97 -13.42
CA ASN A 24 -5.20 17.73 -13.39
C ASN A 24 -5.23 18.81 -12.31
N SER A 25 -4.19 18.93 -11.50
CA SER A 25 -4.14 19.92 -10.43
C SER A 25 -3.42 21.17 -10.91
N ASP A 26 -4.08 22.33 -10.74
CA ASP A 26 -3.48 23.63 -10.99
C ASP A 26 -2.51 24.05 -9.86
N VAL A 27 -2.24 23.14 -8.93
CA VAL A 27 -1.46 23.40 -7.74
C VAL A 27 0.02 23.27 -8.07
N THR A 28 0.78 24.28 -7.72
CA THR A 28 2.25 24.33 -7.79
C THR A 28 2.91 23.42 -6.74
N GLU A 29 2.15 22.56 -6.10
CA GLU A 29 2.65 21.62 -5.11
C GLU A 29 3.46 20.51 -5.76
N ARG A 30 4.32 19.92 -4.95
CA ARG A 30 5.16 18.82 -5.42
C ARG A 30 4.29 17.63 -5.82
N PRO A 31 4.67 16.92 -6.89
CA PRO A 31 3.94 15.73 -7.30
C PRO A 31 4.00 14.67 -6.20
N ILE A 32 2.91 13.92 -6.06
CA ILE A 32 2.82 12.80 -5.13
C ILE A 32 3.73 11.69 -5.67
N ARG A 33 4.71 11.30 -4.87
CA ARG A 33 5.59 10.19 -5.21
C ARG A 33 5.04 8.90 -4.64
N VAL A 34 5.16 7.81 -5.40
CA VAL A 34 4.70 6.48 -4.99
C VAL A 34 5.85 5.50 -5.20
N TRP A 35 6.17 4.69 -4.19
CA TRP A 35 7.16 3.64 -4.33
C TRP A 35 6.84 2.44 -3.46
N SER A 36 7.45 1.31 -3.77
CA SER A 36 7.38 0.09 -2.98
C SER A 36 8.53 0.05 -1.98
N GLY A 37 8.25 -0.26 -0.74
CA GLY A 37 9.25 -0.35 0.31
C GLY A 37 8.85 0.35 1.59
N PHE A 38 9.80 1.02 2.20
CA PHE A 38 9.60 1.69 3.48
C PHE A 38 9.86 3.20 3.38
N LEU A 39 9.25 3.94 4.28
CA LEU A 39 9.47 5.38 4.38
C LEU A 39 10.87 5.64 4.93
N PRO A 40 11.69 6.44 4.23
CA PRO A 40 13.01 6.80 4.76
C PRO A 40 12.90 7.53 6.09
N ARG A 41 13.81 7.22 7.01
CA ARG A 41 13.88 7.91 8.28
C ARG A 41 14.57 9.26 8.07
N VAL A 42 13.84 10.35 8.28
CA VAL A 42 14.38 11.71 8.18
C VAL A 42 13.99 12.50 9.43
N ASP A 43 14.94 13.23 9.99
CA ASP A 43 14.74 13.96 11.25
C ASP A 43 14.50 15.45 11.02
N LYS A 44 15.12 16.03 9.98
CA LYS A 44 14.99 17.46 9.69
C LYS A 44 13.68 17.77 8.98
N ASN A 45 13.03 18.84 9.37
CA ASN A 45 11.78 19.28 8.74
C ASN A 45 11.94 19.60 7.26
N GLU A 46 13.09 20.12 6.85
CA GLU A 46 13.39 20.37 5.44
C GLU A 46 13.38 19.08 4.62
N ASP A 47 13.95 17.99 5.15
CA ASP A 47 13.98 16.70 4.49
C ASP A 47 12.58 16.05 4.48
N LYS A 48 11.81 16.22 5.55
CA LYS A 48 10.41 15.78 5.60
C LYS A 48 9.57 16.50 4.55
N ARG A 49 9.78 17.80 4.37
CA ARG A 49 9.10 18.59 3.33
C ARG A 49 9.42 18.07 1.94
N LYS A 50 10.68 17.74 1.68
CA LYS A 50 11.13 17.20 0.38
C LYS A 50 10.59 15.82 0.10
N LEU A 51 10.39 15.01 1.14
CA LEU A 51 9.84 13.66 1.04
C LEU A 51 8.36 13.67 0.69
N CYS A 52 7.61 14.60 1.25
CA CYS A 52 6.15 14.67 1.15
C CYS A 52 5.67 15.51 -0.03
N PRO A 53 4.47 15.25 -0.60
CA PRO A 53 3.61 14.12 -0.29
C PRO A 53 4.11 12.82 -0.88
N ALA A 54 3.86 11.71 -0.21
CA ALA A 54 4.34 10.40 -0.64
C ALA A 54 3.39 9.29 -0.25
N VAL A 55 3.39 8.24 -1.05
CA VAL A 55 2.65 7.00 -0.80
C VAL A 55 3.62 5.84 -0.90
N VAL A 56 3.67 5.01 0.12
CA VAL A 56 4.63 3.91 0.21
C VAL A 56 3.85 2.62 0.39
N VAL A 57 4.12 1.64 -0.45
CA VAL A 57 3.43 0.36 -0.47
C VAL A 57 4.40 -0.74 -0.07
N HIS A 58 4.02 -1.58 0.89
CA HIS A 58 4.82 -2.76 1.21
C HIS A 58 3.94 -3.88 1.77
N PRO A 59 4.36 -5.15 1.57
CA PRO A 59 3.68 -6.26 2.21
C PRO A 59 4.11 -6.37 3.67
N TYR A 60 3.17 -6.69 4.56
CA TYR A 60 3.46 -6.88 5.97
C TYR A 60 3.23 -8.32 6.45
N SER A 61 2.50 -9.12 5.70
CA SER A 61 2.20 -10.50 6.08
C SER A 61 1.81 -11.36 4.89
N VAL A 62 1.94 -12.67 5.07
CA VAL A 62 1.40 -13.68 4.17
C VAL A 62 0.62 -14.64 5.03
N SER A 63 -0.59 -14.99 4.62
CA SER A 63 -1.43 -15.94 5.33
C SER A 63 -1.90 -17.05 4.39
N ASP A 64 -1.66 -18.29 4.77
CA ASP A 64 -2.11 -19.49 4.06
C ASP A 64 -3.11 -20.26 4.97
N ALA A 65 -4.28 -19.66 5.15
CA ALA A 65 -5.37 -20.24 5.95
C ALA A 65 -6.41 -20.88 5.00
N ASP A 66 -7.69 -20.53 5.16
CA ASP A 66 -8.75 -21.00 4.25
C ASP A 66 -8.53 -20.50 2.81
N SER A 67 -7.92 -19.33 2.68
CA SER A 67 -7.44 -18.76 1.43
C SER A 67 -6.01 -18.27 1.63
N SER A 68 -5.27 -18.11 0.53
CA SER A 68 -3.93 -17.52 0.58
C SER A 68 -4.03 -16.04 0.29
N THR A 69 -3.48 -15.22 1.17
CA THR A 69 -3.53 -13.76 1.05
C THR A 69 -2.19 -13.13 1.41
N VAL A 70 -1.95 -11.95 0.85
CA VAL A 70 -0.84 -11.07 1.22
C VAL A 70 -1.44 -9.84 1.89
N GLY A 71 -0.99 -9.53 3.09
CA GLY A 71 -1.33 -8.29 3.76
C GLY A 71 -0.48 -7.15 3.21
N ILE A 72 -1.13 -6.09 2.75
CA ILE A 72 -0.48 -4.91 2.15
C ILE A 72 -0.75 -3.70 3.03
N THR A 73 0.29 -2.93 3.28
CA THR A 73 0.19 -1.60 3.89
C THR A 73 0.44 -0.54 2.83
N VAL A 74 -0.46 0.44 2.76
CA VAL A 74 -0.28 1.64 1.95
C VAL A 74 -0.16 2.82 2.91
N LEU A 75 1.05 3.30 3.10
CA LEU A 75 1.33 4.42 3.99
C LEU A 75 1.27 5.72 3.17
N VAL A 76 0.56 6.70 3.70
CA VAL A 76 0.42 8.02 3.10
C VAL A 76 1.00 9.05 4.05
N THR A 77 1.82 9.93 3.53
CA THR A 77 2.44 10.99 4.32
C THR A 77 2.38 12.33 3.61
N THR A 78 2.08 13.37 4.37
CA THR A 78 2.01 14.75 3.90
C THR A 78 2.80 15.67 4.82
N TYR A 79 3.05 16.88 4.38
CA TYR A 79 3.75 17.89 5.16
C TYR A 79 2.94 19.17 5.17
N ASP A 80 2.64 19.68 6.35
CA ASP A 80 1.93 20.94 6.53
C ASP A 80 2.25 21.53 7.90
N GLU A 81 2.67 22.77 7.95
CA GLU A 81 3.04 23.46 9.19
C GLU A 81 1.86 24.10 9.90
N ALA A 82 0.67 24.08 9.31
CA ALA A 82 -0.54 24.64 9.93
C ALA A 82 -0.89 23.87 11.20
N LEU A 83 -1.14 24.60 12.29
CA LEU A 83 -1.36 24.00 13.61
C LEU A 83 -2.74 23.34 13.74
N THR A 84 -3.76 23.91 13.10
CA THR A 84 -5.14 23.42 13.25
C THR A 84 -5.65 22.68 12.01
N GLU A 85 -5.14 22.97 10.84
CA GLU A 85 -5.61 22.42 9.56
C GLU A 85 -4.58 21.57 8.83
N GLY A 86 -3.41 21.33 9.44
CA GLY A 86 -2.32 20.59 8.81
C GLY A 86 -2.67 19.16 8.39
N HIS A 87 -3.59 18.53 9.09
CA HIS A 87 -4.03 17.16 8.82
C HIS A 87 -4.92 17.03 7.58
N VAL A 88 -5.52 18.11 7.10
CA VAL A 88 -6.53 18.06 6.02
C VAL A 88 -5.99 17.44 4.75
N GLY A 89 -4.76 17.78 4.35
CA GLY A 89 -4.13 17.20 3.17
C GLY A 89 -3.94 15.70 3.27
N LEU A 90 -3.58 15.21 4.46
CA LEU A 90 -3.46 13.77 4.73
C LEU A 90 -4.80 13.06 4.53
N TYR A 91 -5.86 13.57 5.12
CA TYR A 91 -7.20 12.97 5.00
C TYR A 91 -7.67 12.93 3.54
N HIS A 92 -7.45 14.01 2.78
CA HIS A 92 -7.82 14.05 1.36
C HIS A 92 -7.06 13.00 0.55
N LEU A 93 -5.75 12.87 0.75
CA LEU A 93 -4.94 11.90 0.01
C LEU A 93 -5.28 10.47 0.40
N LEU A 94 -5.50 10.20 1.69
CA LEU A 94 -5.97 8.88 2.16
C LEU A 94 -7.29 8.50 1.50
N GLU A 95 -8.23 9.44 1.41
CA GLU A 95 -9.54 9.17 0.80
C GLU A 95 -9.43 8.89 -0.69
N VAL A 96 -8.59 9.62 -1.41
CA VAL A 96 -8.34 9.35 -2.84
C VAL A 96 -7.78 7.94 -3.04
N VAL A 97 -6.78 7.56 -2.25
CA VAL A 97 -6.19 6.22 -2.33
C VAL A 97 -7.22 5.15 -2.02
N ARG A 98 -7.97 5.33 -0.94
CA ARG A 98 -9.01 4.39 -0.51
C ARG A 98 -10.08 4.21 -1.60
N GLU A 99 -10.60 5.29 -2.15
CA GLU A 99 -11.61 5.25 -3.20
C GLU A 99 -11.11 4.53 -4.46
N ARG A 100 -9.88 4.82 -4.88
CA ARG A 100 -9.30 4.17 -6.05
C ARG A 100 -9.15 2.67 -5.86
N LEU A 101 -8.65 2.25 -4.72
CA LEU A 101 -8.49 0.83 -4.42
C LEU A 101 -9.81 0.07 -4.36
N LEU A 102 -10.83 0.67 -3.76
CA LEU A 102 -12.16 0.05 -3.64
C LEU A 102 -12.93 0.05 -4.96
N SER A 103 -12.89 1.15 -5.70
CA SER A 103 -13.66 1.27 -6.96
C SER A 103 -13.07 0.45 -8.10
N ASP A 104 -11.76 0.27 -8.12
CA ASP A 104 -11.06 -0.45 -9.18
C ASP A 104 -10.70 -1.90 -8.80
N ASN A 105 -11.31 -2.44 -7.76
CA ASN A 105 -11.08 -3.83 -7.34
C ASN A 105 -11.73 -4.81 -8.35
N PRO A 106 -11.02 -5.79 -8.97
CA PRO A 106 -9.61 -6.12 -8.74
C PRO A 106 -8.65 -5.09 -9.32
N VAL A 107 -7.74 -4.65 -8.47
CA VAL A 107 -6.77 -3.60 -8.81
C VAL A 107 -5.91 -4.03 -9.99
N ALA A 108 -5.79 -3.15 -10.98
CA ALA A 108 -5.09 -3.43 -12.25
C ALA A 108 -5.59 -4.71 -12.95
N LEU A 109 -6.86 -5.08 -12.73
CA LEU A 109 -7.51 -6.29 -13.27
C LEU A 109 -6.81 -7.59 -12.84
N LYS A 110 -6.00 -7.55 -11.80
CA LYS A 110 -5.17 -8.68 -11.38
C LYS A 110 -5.17 -8.92 -9.88
N TYR A 111 -5.20 -7.87 -9.07
CA TYR A 111 -5.05 -7.96 -7.62
C TYR A 111 -6.39 -7.77 -6.94
N GLU A 112 -7.00 -8.86 -6.50
CA GLU A 112 -8.29 -8.82 -5.83
C GLU A 112 -8.12 -8.59 -4.33
N ILE A 113 -8.65 -7.49 -3.85
CA ILE A 113 -8.68 -7.18 -2.42
C ILE A 113 -9.79 -8.01 -1.78
N LYS A 114 -9.43 -8.72 -0.72
CA LYS A 114 -10.38 -9.54 0.04
C LYS A 114 -11.43 -8.64 0.70
N GLU A 115 -12.69 -9.04 0.58
CA GLU A 115 -13.81 -8.28 1.13
C GLU A 115 -13.67 -8.06 2.64
N ASN A 116 -14.05 -6.86 3.09
CA ASN A 116 -14.08 -6.47 4.51
C ASN A 116 -12.71 -6.49 5.21
N THR A 117 -11.61 -6.38 4.45
CA THR A 117 -10.27 -6.35 5.05
C THR A 117 -9.60 -4.98 5.04
N ILE A 118 -10.14 -4.03 4.28
CA ILE A 118 -9.52 -2.71 4.18
C ILE A 118 -9.83 -1.86 5.41
N ASN A 119 -8.78 -1.42 6.08
CA ASN A 119 -8.86 -0.53 7.24
C ASN A 119 -7.95 0.67 7.05
N THR A 120 -8.46 1.85 7.36
CA THR A 120 -7.69 3.09 7.34
C THR A 120 -7.43 3.52 8.78
N THR A 121 -6.17 3.77 9.11
CA THR A 121 -5.76 4.17 10.45
C THR A 121 -4.98 5.48 10.39
N ILE A 122 -5.32 6.39 11.26
CA ILE A 122 -4.61 7.66 11.44
C ILE A 122 -4.19 7.71 12.91
N PRO A 123 -2.90 7.50 13.21
CA PRO A 123 -2.41 7.52 14.58
C PRO A 123 -2.66 8.86 15.25
N ASP A 124 -3.00 8.85 16.54
CA ASP A 124 -3.21 10.06 17.32
C ASP A 124 -1.93 10.86 17.49
N ASP A 125 -0.81 10.17 17.63
CA ASP A 125 0.51 10.78 17.77
C ASP A 125 1.12 10.98 16.40
N GLN A 126 1.14 12.22 15.95
CA GLN A 126 1.64 12.59 14.62
C GLN A 126 3.03 13.24 14.71
N PRO A 127 3.94 12.92 13.77
CA PRO A 127 5.28 13.52 13.75
C PRO A 127 5.25 14.93 13.14
N TYR A 128 4.44 15.82 13.72
CA TYR A 128 4.30 17.22 13.26
C TYR A 128 5.66 17.83 12.92
N PRO A 129 5.80 18.57 11.81
CA PRO A 129 4.78 18.98 10.82
C PRO A 129 4.53 17.99 9.66
N GLN A 130 5.02 16.78 9.79
CA GLN A 130 4.70 15.65 8.92
C GLN A 130 3.46 14.93 9.45
N TRP A 131 2.58 14.54 8.53
CA TRP A 131 1.33 13.85 8.85
C TRP A 131 1.33 12.47 8.20
N VAL A 132 0.97 11.46 8.95
CA VAL A 132 1.06 10.06 8.51
C VAL A 132 -0.23 9.31 8.82
N GLY A 133 -0.69 8.56 7.83
CA GLY A 133 -1.78 7.61 7.97
C GLY A 133 -1.54 6.41 7.07
N TYR A 134 -2.30 5.35 7.24
CA TYR A 134 -2.09 4.16 6.41
C TYR A 134 -3.37 3.36 6.24
N LEU A 135 -3.40 2.62 5.12
CA LEU A 135 -4.42 1.62 4.86
C LEU A 135 -3.77 0.24 4.94
N GLU A 136 -4.50 -0.72 5.47
CA GLU A 136 -4.09 -2.12 5.47
C GLU A 136 -5.22 -2.93 4.85
N PHE A 137 -4.86 -3.91 4.03
CA PHE A 137 -5.81 -4.82 3.40
C PHE A 137 -5.14 -6.10 2.97
N GLU A 138 -5.94 -7.12 2.69
CA GLU A 138 -5.45 -8.40 2.20
C GLU A 138 -5.77 -8.56 0.72
N VAL A 139 -4.81 -9.12 -0.03
CA VAL A 139 -4.95 -9.41 -1.46
C VAL A 139 -4.85 -10.91 -1.68
N TYR A 140 -5.77 -11.48 -2.42
CA TYR A 140 -5.73 -12.90 -2.77
C TYR A 140 -4.54 -13.22 -3.65
N ILE A 141 -3.87 -14.33 -3.34
CA ILE A 141 -2.80 -14.90 -4.16
C ILE A 141 -3.14 -16.37 -4.44
N PRO A 142 -2.52 -16.97 -5.49
CA PRO A 142 -2.74 -18.39 -5.77
C PRO A 142 -2.34 -19.26 -4.60
N VAL A 143 -3.18 -20.26 -4.32
CA VAL A 143 -2.93 -21.25 -3.29
C VAL A 143 -1.83 -22.21 -3.76
N ILE A 144 -0.84 -22.45 -2.90
CA ILE A 144 0.19 -23.44 -3.18
C ILE A 144 -0.38 -24.82 -2.90
N ARG A 145 -0.46 -25.64 -3.93
CA ARG A 145 -0.96 -27.00 -3.81
C ARG A 145 0.14 -27.95 -3.39
N ARG A 146 -0.25 -28.91 -2.54
CA ARG A 146 0.63 -29.97 -2.10
C ARG A 146 1.13 -30.80 -3.30
N ASN A 147 2.43 -31.11 -3.35
CA ASN A 147 3.00 -31.92 -4.41
C ASN A 147 2.77 -33.44 -4.13
N LEU A 148 1.62 -33.94 -4.60
CA LEU A 148 1.24 -35.34 -4.42
C LEU A 148 2.16 -36.32 -5.18
N ASN A 149 2.66 -35.94 -6.34
CA ASN A 149 3.56 -36.78 -7.14
C ASN A 149 4.86 -37.06 -6.40
N LYS A 150 5.41 -36.08 -5.70
CA LYS A 150 6.61 -36.25 -4.90
C LYS A 150 6.39 -37.24 -3.75
N ILE A 151 5.24 -37.17 -3.08
CA ILE A 151 4.88 -38.03 -1.99
C ILE A 151 4.78 -39.49 -2.46
N PHE A 152 4.12 -39.75 -3.58
CA PHE A 152 4.02 -41.08 -4.15
C PHE A 152 5.37 -41.66 -4.58
N THR A 153 6.24 -40.82 -5.15
CA THR A 153 7.59 -41.20 -5.58
C THR A 153 8.43 -41.62 -4.35
N ASP A 154 8.39 -40.83 -3.30
CA ASP A 154 9.12 -41.12 -2.06
C ASP A 154 8.63 -42.44 -1.40
N ASN A 155 7.34 -42.68 -1.39
CA ASN A 155 6.77 -43.91 -0.89
C ASN A 155 7.20 -45.15 -1.71
N LYS A 156 7.34 -45.00 -3.01
CA LYS A 156 7.83 -46.11 -3.87
C LYS A 156 9.30 -46.45 -3.61
N VAL A 157 10.09 -45.46 -3.21
CA VAL A 157 11.52 -45.67 -2.89
C VAL A 157 11.68 -46.40 -1.58
N ILE A 158 10.74 -46.30 -0.65
CA ILE A 158 10.77 -46.93 0.66
C ILE A 158 10.36 -48.40 0.58
N GLU A 159 9.57 -48.75 -0.40
CA GLU A 159 9.17 -50.17 -0.67
C GLU A 159 10.33 -50.95 -1.34
#